data_7f719581d9bbee98e4a2e69ac42be732
#
_entry.id   7f719581d9bbee98e4a2e69ac42be732
#
_cell.length_a   1.000
_cell.length_b   1.000
_cell.length_c   1.000
_cell.angle_alpha   90.00
_cell.angle_beta   90.00
_cell.angle_gamma   90.00
#
_symmetry.space_group_name_H-M   'P 1'
#
loop_
_entity.id
_entity.type
_entity.pdbx_description
1 polymer ?
#
loop_
_entity_poly.entity_id
_entity_poly.type
_entity_poly.pdbx_seq_one_letter_code
_entity_poly.pdbx_strand_id
1 'polypeptide(L)'
;LQSQGHEVEGWEFMENAVPDPSAYDWVIHLGAISSTTYTDVDNIMNQNFEYSMRLLQVCDNYGVNFQYASSASVYGPTTHFTEDGPLQPQSPYAWSKYLFDRFVKQHKDEFNILVQGFRYFNVYGPHEGNKGDQASPYTKFRLQAQQDNVINVFEDSENYKRDFVCVGDICKVHEKMLSVDASDIYNIGTGVPESFETVAQTIAKKYNAAINYIPIPDNVKNQYQEYTCANLDKLNSVIDMDWISISDYINDN
;
A
#
# COMPACT_ATOMS: atom_id res chain seq x y z
N LEU A 1 -15.25 7.56 1.09
CA LEU A 1 -15.79 8.51 0.11
C LEU A 1 -17.32 8.57 0.18
N GLN A 2 -18.06 7.47 0.02
CA GLN A 2 -19.55 7.48 0.10
C GLN A 2 -20.05 8.06 1.43
N SER A 3 -19.41 7.71 2.57
CA SER A 3 -19.77 8.27 3.88
C SER A 3 -19.52 9.77 4.02
N GLN A 4 -18.74 10.36 3.12
CA GLN A 4 -18.46 11.80 3.03
C GLN A 4 -19.33 12.51 1.97
N GLY A 5 -20.27 11.78 1.35
CA GLY A 5 -21.22 12.36 0.41
C GLY A 5 -20.80 12.31 -1.06
N HIS A 6 -19.72 11.63 -1.39
CA HIS A 6 -19.33 11.42 -2.80
C HIS A 6 -20.18 10.31 -3.44
N GLU A 7 -20.54 10.48 -4.70
CA GLU A 7 -21.03 9.39 -5.54
C GLU A 7 -19.84 8.53 -5.96
N VAL A 8 -19.93 7.22 -5.70
CA VAL A 8 -18.83 6.29 -5.97
C VAL A 8 -19.37 5.07 -6.70
N GLU A 9 -18.79 4.80 -7.86
CA GLU A 9 -19.01 3.58 -8.64
C GLU A 9 -17.75 2.73 -8.63
N GLY A 10 -17.88 1.42 -8.46
CA GLY A 10 -16.78 0.48 -8.46
C GLY A 10 -16.67 -0.28 -9.77
N TRP A 11 -15.45 -0.41 -10.30
CA TRP A 11 -15.18 -1.11 -11.55
C TRP A 11 -14.08 -2.15 -11.33
N GLU A 12 -14.29 -3.33 -11.90
CA GLU A 12 -13.31 -4.41 -11.86
C GLU A 12 -12.49 -4.43 -13.16
N PHE A 13 -11.27 -4.98 -13.07
CA PHE A 13 -10.41 -5.14 -14.23
C PHE A 13 -11.09 -5.97 -15.33
N MET A 14 -11.04 -5.46 -16.56
CA MET A 14 -11.45 -6.17 -17.78
C MET A 14 -10.31 -6.13 -18.79
N GLU A 15 -9.86 -7.27 -19.26
CA GLU A 15 -8.65 -7.42 -20.08
C GLU A 15 -8.61 -6.52 -21.33
N ASN A 16 -9.74 -6.38 -22.01
CA ASN A 16 -9.84 -5.66 -23.28
C ASN A 16 -10.68 -4.38 -23.21
N ALA A 17 -11.03 -3.92 -22.02
CA ALA A 17 -11.86 -2.76 -21.83
C ALA A 17 -11.29 -1.84 -20.75
N VAL A 18 -11.38 -0.55 -21.00
CA VAL A 18 -11.15 0.51 -20.00
C VAL A 18 -12.51 1.19 -19.78
N PRO A 19 -12.88 1.45 -18.53
CA PRO A 19 -14.12 2.16 -18.24
C PRO A 19 -14.16 3.55 -18.90
N ASP A 20 -15.35 4.02 -19.20
CA ASP A 20 -15.57 5.40 -19.63
C ASP A 20 -15.65 6.30 -18.38
N PRO A 21 -14.64 7.14 -18.10
CA PRO A 21 -14.62 7.98 -16.92
C PRO A 21 -15.34 9.31 -17.09
N SER A 22 -15.92 9.61 -18.25
CA SER A 22 -16.38 10.94 -18.63
C SER A 22 -17.47 11.56 -17.73
N ALA A 23 -18.12 10.74 -16.90
CA ALA A 23 -19.14 11.18 -15.95
C ALA A 23 -18.59 11.51 -14.54
N TYR A 24 -17.29 11.36 -14.32
CA TYR A 24 -16.67 11.47 -13.00
C TYR A 24 -15.64 12.59 -12.93
N ASP A 25 -15.43 13.15 -11.74
CA ASP A 25 -14.38 14.13 -11.47
C ASP A 25 -13.01 13.47 -11.25
N TRP A 26 -13.02 12.27 -10.69
CA TRP A 26 -11.83 11.51 -10.32
C TRP A 26 -11.96 10.01 -10.62
N VAL A 27 -10.88 9.43 -11.06
CA VAL A 27 -10.67 7.97 -11.05
C VAL A 27 -9.64 7.62 -9.97
N ILE A 28 -10.00 6.69 -9.07
CA ILE A 28 -9.09 6.16 -8.05
C ILE A 28 -8.74 4.71 -8.44
N HIS A 29 -7.58 4.54 -9.02
CA HIS A 29 -7.10 3.26 -9.56
C HIS A 29 -6.35 2.44 -8.49
N LEU A 30 -7.06 1.51 -7.84
CA LEU A 30 -6.52 0.62 -6.81
C LEU A 30 -6.29 -0.81 -7.30
N GLY A 31 -6.92 -1.18 -8.43
CA GLY A 31 -6.86 -2.53 -8.99
C GLY A 31 -5.45 -2.91 -9.47
N ALA A 32 -4.97 -4.06 -9.02
CA ALA A 32 -3.68 -4.61 -9.44
C ALA A 32 -3.53 -6.06 -8.97
N ILE A 33 -2.64 -6.84 -9.61
CA ILE A 33 -2.05 -8.02 -9.01
C ILE A 33 -1.11 -7.53 -7.91
N SER A 34 -1.47 -7.71 -6.63
CA SER A 34 -0.75 -7.15 -5.48
C SER A 34 0.25 -8.13 -4.84
N SER A 35 0.29 -9.39 -5.29
CA SER A 35 1.18 -10.41 -4.76
C SER A 35 2.64 -10.15 -5.18
N THR A 36 3.51 -9.95 -4.19
CA THR A 36 4.95 -9.81 -4.40
C THR A 36 5.66 -11.11 -4.78
N THR A 37 4.97 -12.25 -4.61
CA THR A 37 5.47 -13.59 -4.94
C THR A 37 4.88 -14.15 -6.23
N TYR A 38 4.04 -13.41 -6.91
CA TYR A 38 3.47 -13.82 -8.20
C TYR A 38 4.55 -13.79 -9.29
N THR A 39 4.64 -14.88 -10.07
CA THR A 39 5.78 -15.11 -10.97
C THR A 39 5.47 -14.91 -12.45
N ASP A 40 4.20 -14.83 -12.84
CA ASP A 40 3.81 -14.55 -14.23
C ASP A 40 4.04 -13.07 -14.54
N VAL A 41 5.22 -12.78 -15.10
CA VAL A 41 5.69 -11.41 -15.39
C VAL A 41 4.80 -10.74 -16.43
N ASP A 42 4.41 -11.47 -17.48
CA ASP A 42 3.62 -10.92 -18.59
C ASP A 42 2.25 -10.47 -18.08
N ASN A 43 1.60 -11.30 -17.26
CA ASN A 43 0.32 -10.96 -16.67
C ASN A 43 0.40 -9.78 -15.70
N ILE A 44 1.45 -9.71 -14.85
CA ILE A 44 1.69 -8.54 -13.99
C ILE A 44 1.88 -7.27 -14.81
N MET A 45 2.69 -7.32 -15.85
CA MET A 45 2.97 -6.14 -16.68
C MET A 45 1.72 -5.67 -17.40
N ASN A 46 0.93 -6.59 -17.95
CA ASN A 46 -0.32 -6.25 -18.63
C ASN A 46 -1.32 -5.61 -17.65
N GLN A 47 -1.56 -6.21 -16.48
CA GLN A 47 -2.58 -5.69 -15.55
C GLN A 47 -2.11 -4.48 -14.75
N ASN A 48 -0.86 -4.46 -14.28
CA ASN A 48 -0.41 -3.41 -13.38
C ASN A 48 0.19 -2.20 -14.10
N PHE A 49 0.82 -2.40 -15.27
CA PHE A 49 1.48 -1.33 -16.00
C PHE A 49 0.70 -0.91 -17.25
N GLU A 50 0.49 -1.81 -18.21
CA GLU A 50 -0.15 -1.44 -19.48
C GLU A 50 -1.59 -1.00 -19.31
N TYR A 51 -2.35 -1.69 -18.45
CA TYR A 51 -3.73 -1.28 -18.15
C TYR A 51 -3.77 0.07 -17.44
N SER A 52 -2.88 0.32 -16.46
CA SER A 52 -2.79 1.61 -15.78
C SER A 52 -2.46 2.75 -16.75
N MET A 53 -1.55 2.49 -17.71
CA MET A 53 -1.21 3.45 -18.77
C MET A 53 -2.44 3.80 -19.63
N ARG A 54 -3.16 2.77 -20.09
CA ARG A 54 -4.38 2.97 -20.90
C ARG A 54 -5.45 3.73 -20.13
N LEU A 55 -5.67 3.38 -18.86
CA LEU A 55 -6.66 4.04 -18.02
C LEU A 55 -6.30 5.52 -17.79
N LEU A 56 -5.04 5.81 -17.45
CA LEU A 56 -4.57 7.19 -17.29
C LEU A 56 -4.74 8.01 -18.58
N GLN A 57 -4.39 7.43 -19.73
CA GLN A 57 -4.56 8.12 -21.01
C GLN A 57 -6.03 8.43 -21.33
N VAL A 58 -6.93 7.51 -20.99
CA VAL A 58 -8.39 7.76 -21.15
C VAL A 58 -8.84 8.87 -20.20
N CYS A 59 -8.40 8.87 -18.96
CA CYS A 59 -8.69 9.94 -17.99
C CYS A 59 -8.21 11.31 -18.49
N ASP A 60 -6.97 11.40 -19.00
CA ASP A 60 -6.41 12.64 -19.54
C ASP A 60 -7.21 13.15 -20.75
N ASN A 61 -7.61 12.26 -21.67
CA ASN A 61 -8.41 12.61 -22.82
C ASN A 61 -9.80 13.16 -22.46
N TYR A 62 -10.38 12.73 -21.34
CA TYR A 62 -11.69 13.20 -20.85
C TYR A 62 -11.59 14.31 -19.80
N GLY A 63 -10.38 14.71 -19.41
CA GLY A 63 -10.18 15.75 -18.39
C GLY A 63 -10.53 15.29 -16.96
N VAL A 64 -10.42 13.99 -16.66
CA VAL A 64 -10.77 13.38 -15.37
C VAL A 64 -9.51 13.16 -14.55
N ASN A 65 -9.47 13.71 -13.35
CA ASN A 65 -8.31 13.58 -12.46
C ASN A 65 -8.06 12.12 -12.04
N PHE A 66 -6.79 11.79 -11.73
CA PHE A 66 -6.38 10.41 -11.55
C PHE A 66 -5.56 10.21 -10.27
N GLN A 67 -6.03 9.33 -9.39
CA GLN A 67 -5.24 8.81 -8.27
C GLN A 67 -4.91 7.34 -8.49
N TYR A 68 -3.71 6.90 -8.07
CA TYR A 68 -3.34 5.49 -8.22
C TYR A 68 -2.54 4.94 -7.05
N ALA A 69 -2.72 3.63 -6.81
CA ALA A 69 -1.96 2.86 -5.83
C ALA A 69 -0.59 2.46 -6.39
N SER A 70 0.48 3.05 -5.86
CA SER A 70 1.84 2.56 -5.95
C SER A 70 2.20 1.76 -4.69
N SER A 71 3.48 1.49 -4.45
CA SER A 71 3.92 0.64 -3.34
C SER A 71 5.31 1.02 -2.85
N ALA A 72 5.55 0.93 -1.55
CA ALA A 72 6.88 1.05 -0.98
C ALA A 72 7.86 -0.05 -1.44
N SER A 73 7.37 -1.15 -2.06
CA SER A 73 8.22 -2.18 -2.65
C SER A 73 9.14 -1.66 -3.76
N VAL A 74 8.84 -0.49 -4.35
CA VAL A 74 9.70 0.16 -5.36
C VAL A 74 11.05 0.60 -4.81
N TYR A 75 11.15 0.83 -3.50
CA TYR A 75 12.39 1.25 -2.86
C TYR A 75 13.43 0.13 -2.80
N GLY A 76 13.01 -1.13 -2.64
CA GLY A 76 13.91 -2.27 -2.45
C GLY A 76 14.71 -2.18 -1.14
N PRO A 77 15.91 -2.79 -1.09
CA PRO A 77 16.72 -2.86 0.14
C PRO A 77 17.42 -1.51 0.41
N THR A 78 16.74 -0.62 1.12
CA THR A 78 17.23 0.69 1.53
C THR A 78 16.79 1.04 2.94
N THR A 79 17.43 2.03 3.54
CA THR A 79 16.99 2.68 4.78
C THR A 79 16.46 4.09 4.54
N HIS A 80 16.46 4.55 3.29
CA HIS A 80 16.02 5.88 2.88
C HIS A 80 14.79 5.78 1.99
N PHE A 81 13.66 6.24 2.48
CA PHE A 81 12.35 6.14 1.83
C PHE A 81 11.80 7.52 1.46
N THR A 82 12.58 8.29 0.71
CA THR A 82 12.13 9.57 0.14
C THR A 82 11.68 9.37 -1.31
N GLU A 83 10.64 10.08 -1.74
CA GLU A 83 10.03 9.88 -3.07
C GLU A 83 10.98 10.20 -4.23
N ASP A 84 11.95 11.10 -3.99
CA ASP A 84 12.97 11.49 -4.97
C ASP A 84 14.28 10.72 -4.82
N GLY A 85 14.34 9.80 -3.85
CA GLY A 85 15.49 8.95 -3.59
C GLY A 85 15.66 7.81 -4.63
N PRO A 86 16.72 7.02 -4.48
CA PRO A 86 16.96 5.87 -5.35
C PRO A 86 15.89 4.80 -5.17
N LEU A 87 15.48 4.19 -6.28
CA LEU A 87 14.51 3.10 -6.33
C LEU A 87 15.18 1.84 -6.86
N GLN A 88 14.97 0.69 -6.18
CA GLN A 88 15.61 -0.59 -6.48
C GLN A 88 14.60 -1.75 -6.39
N PRO A 89 13.58 -1.81 -7.27
CA PRO A 89 12.57 -2.84 -7.24
C PRO A 89 13.16 -4.25 -7.38
N GLN A 90 12.74 -5.20 -6.53
CA GLN A 90 13.31 -6.54 -6.44
C GLN A 90 12.38 -7.65 -6.95
N SER A 91 11.11 -7.35 -7.24
CA SER A 91 10.12 -8.33 -7.72
C SER A 91 9.38 -7.83 -8.95
N PRO A 92 8.77 -8.72 -9.77
CA PRO A 92 7.94 -8.30 -10.91
C PRO A 92 6.84 -7.31 -10.51
N TYR A 93 6.21 -7.51 -9.35
CA TYR A 93 5.25 -6.57 -8.79
C TYR A 93 5.89 -5.19 -8.54
N ALA A 94 7.03 -5.14 -7.86
CA ALA A 94 7.71 -3.88 -7.57
C ALA A 94 8.13 -3.16 -8.86
N TRP A 95 8.60 -3.91 -9.87
CA TRP A 95 8.94 -3.37 -11.18
C TRP A 95 7.73 -2.78 -11.89
N SER A 96 6.56 -3.42 -11.85
CA SER A 96 5.35 -2.90 -12.48
C SER A 96 4.91 -1.56 -11.89
N LYS A 97 4.99 -1.43 -10.56
CA LYS A 97 4.68 -0.16 -9.87
C LYS A 97 5.74 0.92 -10.14
N TYR A 98 7.02 0.54 -10.12
CA TYR A 98 8.12 1.43 -10.44
C TYR A 98 8.04 2.01 -11.86
N LEU A 99 7.73 1.19 -12.85
CA LEU A 99 7.62 1.64 -14.24
C LEU A 99 6.48 2.64 -14.41
N PHE A 100 5.35 2.41 -13.74
CA PHE A 100 4.24 3.35 -13.79
C PHE A 100 4.56 4.66 -13.05
N ASP A 101 5.17 4.61 -11.86
CA ASP A 101 5.69 5.79 -11.16
C ASP A 101 6.66 6.60 -12.03
N ARG A 102 7.60 5.90 -12.70
CA ARG A 102 8.55 6.53 -13.62
C ARG A 102 7.87 7.23 -14.78
N PHE A 103 6.91 6.56 -15.40
CA PHE A 103 6.13 7.13 -16.50
C PHE A 103 5.40 8.39 -16.04
N VAL A 104 4.65 8.33 -14.95
CA VAL A 104 3.94 9.49 -14.40
C VAL A 104 4.90 10.63 -14.10
N LYS A 105 6.04 10.35 -13.41
CA LYS A 105 7.02 11.37 -13.05
C LYS A 105 7.66 12.04 -14.26
N GLN A 106 7.88 11.30 -15.35
CA GLN A 106 8.49 11.83 -16.57
C GLN A 106 7.54 12.68 -17.41
N HIS A 107 6.24 12.39 -17.35
CA HIS A 107 5.21 13.03 -18.19
C HIS A 107 4.23 13.91 -17.40
N LYS A 108 4.47 14.15 -16.10
CA LYS A 108 3.52 14.86 -15.23
C LYS A 108 3.12 16.25 -15.74
N ASP A 109 4.05 16.95 -16.39
CA ASP A 109 3.83 18.29 -16.94
C ASP A 109 3.15 18.28 -18.33
N GLU A 110 2.93 17.10 -18.91
CA GLU A 110 2.25 16.90 -20.20
C GLU A 110 0.76 16.60 -20.02
N PHE A 111 0.35 16.11 -18.83
CA PHE A 111 -1.06 15.83 -18.53
C PHE A 111 -1.85 17.12 -18.30
N ASN A 112 -3.10 17.14 -18.79
CA ASN A 112 -4.06 18.22 -18.57
C ASN A 112 -4.89 18.03 -17.30
N ILE A 113 -4.62 17.00 -16.53
CA ILE A 113 -5.31 16.56 -15.32
C ILE A 113 -4.36 16.45 -14.14
N LEU A 114 -4.91 16.39 -12.93
CA LEU A 114 -4.15 16.04 -11.75
C LEU A 114 -3.87 14.53 -11.73
N VAL A 115 -2.61 14.16 -11.51
CA VAL A 115 -2.17 12.76 -11.37
C VAL A 115 -1.43 12.60 -10.06
N GLN A 116 -2.02 11.83 -9.12
CA GLN A 116 -1.49 11.63 -7.77
C GLN A 116 -1.20 10.15 -7.53
N GLY A 117 0.05 9.82 -7.26
CA GLY A 117 0.51 8.47 -6.95
C GLY A 117 0.73 8.28 -5.44
N PHE A 118 0.37 7.11 -4.91
CA PHE A 118 0.51 6.82 -3.49
C PHE A 118 1.29 5.53 -3.27
N ARG A 119 2.53 5.64 -2.74
CA ARG A 119 3.37 4.51 -2.35
C ARG A 119 2.95 4.03 -0.97
N TYR A 120 2.08 3.04 -0.93
CA TYR A 120 1.62 2.46 0.35
C TYR A 120 2.74 1.66 1.00
N PHE A 121 2.92 1.89 2.30
CA PHE A 121 3.72 1.06 3.17
C PHE A 121 2.94 -0.18 3.62
N ASN A 122 3.13 -0.70 4.82
CA ASN A 122 2.49 -1.95 5.23
C ASN A 122 1.02 -1.72 5.65
N VAL A 123 0.12 -1.86 4.70
CA VAL A 123 -1.33 -1.65 4.94
C VAL A 123 -1.90 -2.78 5.76
N TYR A 124 -2.72 -2.43 6.76
CA TYR A 124 -3.52 -3.36 7.56
C TYR A 124 -4.92 -2.80 7.82
N GLY A 125 -5.86 -3.68 8.21
CA GLY A 125 -7.20 -3.25 8.61
C GLY A 125 -8.29 -4.29 8.37
N PRO A 126 -9.56 -3.88 8.33
CA PRO A 126 -10.68 -4.78 8.06
C PRO A 126 -10.65 -5.29 6.60
N HIS A 127 -11.45 -6.33 6.33
CA HIS A 127 -11.68 -6.91 5.01
C HIS A 127 -10.49 -7.64 4.35
N GLU A 128 -9.50 -8.07 5.14
CA GLU A 128 -8.36 -8.85 4.63
C GLU A 128 -8.64 -10.37 4.55
N GLY A 129 -9.83 -10.83 4.91
CA GLY A 129 -10.15 -12.26 5.00
C GLY A 129 -9.97 -13.05 3.69
N ASN A 130 -10.08 -12.37 2.54
CA ASN A 130 -9.92 -12.99 1.23
C ASN A 130 -8.48 -12.98 0.70
N LYS A 131 -7.54 -12.36 1.43
CA LYS A 131 -6.15 -12.20 0.97
C LYS A 131 -5.26 -13.43 1.21
N GLY A 132 -5.70 -14.41 2.00
CA GLY A 132 -4.93 -15.62 2.32
C GLY A 132 -3.51 -15.25 2.81
N ASP A 133 -2.50 -15.82 2.17
CA ASP A 133 -1.08 -15.57 2.52
C ASP A 133 -0.60 -14.14 2.27
N GLN A 134 -1.36 -13.33 1.54
CA GLN A 134 -1.06 -11.90 1.32
C GLN A 134 -1.68 -10.98 2.38
N ALA A 135 -2.42 -11.53 3.36
CA ALA A 135 -2.92 -10.75 4.49
C ALA A 135 -1.78 -10.16 5.33
N SER A 136 -2.04 -9.01 5.93
CA SER A 136 -1.06 -8.33 6.78
C SER A 136 -0.65 -9.18 7.99
N PRO A 137 0.54 -8.96 8.56
CA PRO A 137 0.95 -9.60 9.81
C PRO A 137 -0.06 -9.39 10.95
N TYR A 138 -0.67 -8.20 11.03
CA TYR A 138 -1.77 -7.94 11.97
C TYR A 138 -2.91 -8.97 11.83
N THR A 139 -3.42 -9.14 10.62
CA THR A 139 -4.53 -10.08 10.36
C THR A 139 -4.12 -11.52 10.63
N LYS A 140 -2.91 -11.93 10.22
CA LYS A 140 -2.39 -13.28 10.48
C LYS A 140 -2.27 -13.57 11.97
N PHE A 141 -1.63 -12.69 12.72
CA PHE A 141 -1.45 -12.84 14.16
C PHE A 141 -2.77 -12.84 14.91
N ARG A 142 -3.71 -11.97 14.52
CA ARG A 142 -5.06 -11.94 15.10
C ARG A 142 -5.81 -13.24 14.87
N LEU A 143 -5.77 -13.77 13.65
CA LEU A 143 -6.42 -15.06 13.34
C LEU A 143 -5.80 -16.22 14.13
N GLN A 144 -4.48 -16.31 14.23
CA GLN A 144 -3.79 -17.31 15.04
C GLN A 144 -4.17 -17.18 16.52
N ALA A 145 -4.19 -15.96 17.07
CA ALA A 145 -4.61 -15.74 18.45
C ALA A 145 -6.04 -16.19 18.72
N GLN A 146 -6.96 -15.93 17.77
CA GLN A 146 -8.37 -16.27 17.91
C GLN A 146 -8.68 -17.77 17.71
N GLN A 147 -7.95 -18.42 16.81
CA GLN A 147 -8.23 -19.82 16.45
C GLN A 147 -7.42 -20.82 17.27
N ASP A 148 -6.15 -20.51 17.51
CA ASP A 148 -5.18 -21.46 18.07
C ASP A 148 -4.74 -21.06 19.50
N ASN A 149 -5.07 -19.85 19.97
CA ASN A 149 -4.55 -19.24 21.18
C ASN A 149 -3.01 -19.14 21.22
N VAL A 150 -2.33 -19.24 20.08
CA VAL A 150 -0.90 -19.15 19.94
C VAL A 150 -0.57 -18.35 18.68
N ILE A 151 0.36 -17.39 18.80
CA ILE A 151 0.88 -16.61 17.68
C ILE A 151 2.29 -17.10 17.37
N ASN A 152 2.53 -17.52 16.13
CA ASN A 152 3.87 -17.87 15.66
C ASN A 152 4.58 -16.62 15.13
N VAL A 153 5.70 -16.28 15.74
CA VAL A 153 6.52 -15.13 15.40
C VAL A 153 7.93 -15.63 15.06
N PHE A 154 8.58 -15.01 14.10
CA PHE A 154 9.97 -15.37 13.82
C PHE A 154 10.89 -14.97 14.96
N GLU A 155 11.92 -15.79 15.22
CA GLU A 155 13.03 -15.41 16.09
C GLU A 155 13.61 -14.05 15.63
N ASP A 156 14.12 -13.27 16.57
CA ASP A 156 14.67 -11.92 16.33
C ASP A 156 13.66 -10.91 15.73
N SER A 157 12.33 -11.16 15.89
CA SER A 157 11.26 -10.32 15.31
C SER A 157 11.24 -8.86 15.82
N GLU A 158 11.89 -8.58 16.93
CA GLU A 158 12.12 -7.23 17.47
C GLU A 158 12.99 -6.37 16.54
N ASN A 159 13.84 -7.00 15.73
CA ASN A 159 14.74 -6.32 14.79
C ASN A 159 14.04 -6.01 13.44
N TYR A 160 12.94 -6.68 13.12
CA TYR A 160 12.21 -6.49 11.88
C TYR A 160 11.07 -5.49 12.08
N LYS A 161 11.25 -4.28 11.55
CA LYS A 161 10.31 -3.16 11.71
C LYS A 161 9.65 -2.77 10.40
N ARG A 162 8.36 -2.44 10.48
CA ARG A 162 7.57 -1.94 9.35
C ARG A 162 6.79 -0.70 9.75
N ASP A 163 6.65 0.19 8.80
CA ASP A 163 5.69 1.26 8.90
C ASP A 163 4.31 0.68 8.56
N PHE A 164 3.53 0.41 9.59
CA PHE A 164 2.17 -0.13 9.47
C PHE A 164 1.17 1.02 9.36
N VAL A 165 0.39 1.04 8.30
CA VAL A 165 -0.62 2.07 8.06
C VAL A 165 -2.03 1.47 7.98
N CYS A 166 -2.97 2.06 8.72
CA CYS A 166 -4.36 1.63 8.71
C CYS A 166 -5.03 1.96 7.37
N VAL A 167 -5.77 1.02 6.79
CA VAL A 167 -6.53 1.27 5.55
C VAL A 167 -7.53 2.42 5.69
N GLY A 168 -8.06 2.65 6.90
CA GLY A 168 -8.93 3.79 7.18
C GLY A 168 -8.23 5.13 7.01
N ASP A 169 -6.95 5.22 7.40
CA ASP A 169 -6.16 6.44 7.21
C ASP A 169 -5.77 6.64 5.73
N ILE A 170 -5.51 5.56 4.99
CA ILE A 170 -5.33 5.62 3.53
C ILE A 170 -6.57 6.23 2.86
N CYS A 171 -7.78 5.79 3.27
CA CYS A 171 -9.02 6.35 2.75
C CYS A 171 -9.15 7.86 3.03
N LYS A 172 -8.73 8.33 4.22
CA LYS A 172 -8.69 9.75 4.57
C LYS A 172 -7.69 10.53 3.71
N VAL A 173 -6.51 9.92 3.42
CA VAL A 173 -5.53 10.54 2.51
C VAL A 173 -6.13 10.73 1.13
N HIS A 174 -6.73 9.67 0.55
CA HIS A 174 -7.37 9.77 -0.76
C HIS A 174 -8.40 10.90 -0.80
N GLU A 175 -9.24 10.98 0.22
CA GLU A 175 -10.29 12.01 0.31
C GLU A 175 -9.68 13.42 0.40
N LYS A 176 -8.74 13.66 1.31
CA LYS A 176 -8.10 14.97 1.46
C LYS A 176 -7.36 15.41 0.20
N MET A 177 -6.72 14.47 -0.47
CA MET A 177 -5.96 14.72 -1.70
C MET A 177 -6.83 15.07 -2.90
N LEU A 178 -8.15 14.80 -2.89
CA LEU A 178 -9.07 15.27 -3.93
C LEU A 178 -9.11 16.81 -4.04
N SER A 179 -8.80 17.51 -2.96
CA SER A 179 -8.80 18.98 -2.89
C SER A 179 -7.41 19.60 -3.08
N VAL A 180 -6.38 18.80 -3.30
CA VAL A 180 -5.00 19.25 -3.48
C VAL A 180 -4.69 19.44 -4.96
N ASP A 181 -4.41 20.67 -5.35
CA ASP A 181 -4.06 21.05 -6.74
C ASP A 181 -2.55 20.81 -6.98
N ALA A 182 -2.13 19.54 -6.93
CA ALA A 182 -0.76 19.14 -7.18
C ALA A 182 -0.68 17.72 -7.72
N SER A 183 0.10 17.54 -8.79
CA SER A 183 0.46 16.25 -9.37
C SER A 183 1.82 15.81 -8.85
N ASP A 184 1.88 14.76 -8.04
CA ASP A 184 3.14 14.16 -7.60
C ASP A 184 2.91 12.73 -7.07
N ILE A 185 4.01 12.09 -6.61
CA ILE A 185 3.98 10.80 -5.94
C ILE A 185 4.31 11.04 -4.46
N TYR A 186 3.50 10.43 -3.58
CA TYR A 186 3.58 10.59 -2.13
C TYR A 186 3.72 9.25 -1.43
N ASN A 187 4.53 9.20 -0.38
CA ASN A 187 4.56 8.08 0.54
C ASN A 187 3.33 8.08 1.45
N ILE A 188 2.75 6.90 1.68
CA ILE A 188 1.64 6.72 2.60
C ILE A 188 2.02 5.68 3.65
N GLY A 189 2.34 6.17 4.82
CA GLY A 189 2.69 5.44 6.04
C GLY A 189 2.41 6.33 7.23
N THR A 190 2.83 5.91 8.41
CA THR A 190 2.69 6.70 9.65
C THR A 190 3.97 7.50 9.97
N GLY A 191 5.10 7.13 9.35
CA GLY A 191 6.43 7.63 9.72
C GLY A 191 6.96 7.06 11.05
N VAL A 192 6.23 6.10 11.66
CA VAL A 192 6.59 5.46 12.93
C VAL A 192 6.60 3.94 12.72
N PRO A 193 7.78 3.33 12.52
CA PRO A 193 7.88 1.90 12.28
C PRO A 193 7.75 1.11 13.58
N GLU A 194 6.96 0.03 13.56
CA GLU A 194 6.81 -0.90 14.66
C GLU A 194 7.38 -2.28 14.33
N SER A 195 7.86 -3.00 15.35
CA SER A 195 8.40 -4.35 15.18
C SER A 195 7.27 -5.40 15.08
N PHE A 196 7.55 -6.51 14.38
CA PHE A 196 6.61 -7.64 14.38
C PHE A 196 6.40 -8.18 15.80
N GLU A 197 7.44 -8.12 16.63
CA GLU A 197 7.36 -8.49 18.06
C GLU A 197 6.32 -7.65 18.80
N THR A 198 6.39 -6.31 18.69
CA THR A 198 5.42 -5.40 19.34
C THR A 198 3.99 -5.69 18.89
N VAL A 199 3.78 -5.89 17.59
CA VAL A 199 2.45 -6.21 17.05
C VAL A 199 1.93 -7.52 17.61
N ALA A 200 2.76 -8.58 17.62
CA ALA A 200 2.39 -9.88 18.16
C ALA A 200 2.09 -9.82 19.65
N GLN A 201 2.93 -9.15 20.45
CA GLN A 201 2.72 -8.99 21.90
C GLN A 201 1.43 -8.23 22.23
N THR A 202 1.15 -7.17 21.47
CA THR A 202 -0.09 -6.39 21.65
C THR A 202 -1.32 -7.24 21.38
N ILE A 203 -1.31 -8.03 20.30
CA ILE A 203 -2.40 -8.96 19.95
C ILE A 203 -2.49 -10.08 21.00
N ALA A 204 -1.35 -10.69 21.37
CA ALA A 204 -1.31 -11.76 22.38
C ALA A 204 -1.92 -11.31 23.70
N LYS A 205 -1.60 -10.11 24.16
CA LYS A 205 -2.17 -9.51 25.37
C LYS A 205 -3.68 -9.33 25.25
N LYS A 206 -4.17 -8.83 24.12
CA LYS A 206 -5.60 -8.60 23.89
C LYS A 206 -6.43 -9.88 23.90
N TYR A 207 -5.93 -10.93 23.23
CA TYR A 207 -6.63 -12.20 23.07
C TYR A 207 -6.23 -13.28 24.09
N ASN A 208 -5.35 -12.95 25.04
CA ASN A 208 -4.77 -13.89 26.02
C ASN A 208 -4.14 -15.13 25.34
N ALA A 209 -3.43 -14.90 24.24
CA ALA A 209 -2.74 -15.93 23.47
C ALA A 209 -1.27 -16.05 23.89
N ALA A 210 -0.67 -17.23 23.69
CA ALA A 210 0.77 -17.43 23.85
C ALA A 210 1.54 -16.99 22.61
N ILE A 211 2.81 -16.64 22.76
CA ILE A 211 3.74 -16.41 21.63
C ILE A 211 4.67 -17.62 21.52
N ASN A 212 4.79 -18.13 20.30
CA ASN A 212 5.73 -19.20 19.95
C ASN A 212 6.73 -18.67 18.93
N TYR A 213 8.02 -18.72 19.28
CA TYR A 213 9.08 -18.27 18.39
C TYR A 213 9.52 -19.41 17.48
N ILE A 214 9.57 -19.13 16.19
CA ILE A 214 9.93 -20.08 15.14
C ILE A 214 11.12 -19.53 14.32
N PRO A 215 12.02 -20.38 13.81
CA PRO A 215 13.11 -19.92 12.97
C PRO A 215 12.58 -19.33 11.65
N ILE A 216 13.27 -18.31 11.14
CA ILE A 216 12.96 -17.76 9.82
C ILE A 216 13.33 -18.80 8.75
N PRO A 217 12.41 -19.19 7.85
CA PRO A 217 12.73 -20.11 6.76
C PRO A 217 13.84 -19.56 5.85
N ASP A 218 14.77 -20.42 5.43
CA ASP A 218 15.96 -20.01 4.64
C ASP A 218 15.59 -19.30 3.32
N ASN A 219 14.50 -19.69 2.69
CA ASN A 219 14.01 -19.06 1.46
C ASN A 219 13.46 -17.64 1.68
N VAL A 220 13.14 -17.27 2.91
CA VAL A 220 12.64 -15.95 3.28
C VAL A 220 13.77 -15.05 3.78
N LYS A 221 14.71 -15.63 4.55
CA LYS A 221 15.77 -14.92 5.28
C LYS A 221 16.60 -13.98 4.40
N ASN A 222 16.96 -14.41 3.20
CA ASN A 222 17.82 -13.63 2.29
C ASN A 222 17.10 -12.47 1.59
N GLN A 223 15.77 -12.43 1.64
CA GLN A 223 14.94 -11.40 1.00
C GLN A 223 14.14 -10.59 2.02
N TYR A 224 14.31 -10.90 3.31
CA TYR A 224 13.52 -10.28 4.36
C TYR A 224 14.06 -8.88 4.65
N GLN A 225 13.31 -7.88 4.26
CA GLN A 225 13.66 -6.50 4.54
C GLN A 225 13.56 -6.25 6.05
N GLU A 226 14.63 -5.71 6.65
CA GLU A 226 14.66 -5.48 8.09
C GLU A 226 13.86 -4.26 8.53
N TYR A 227 13.80 -3.23 7.68
CA TYR A 227 13.25 -1.95 8.06
C TYR A 227 12.52 -1.27 6.91
N THR A 228 11.33 -0.70 7.21
CA THR A 228 10.64 0.27 6.34
C THR A 228 10.04 1.38 7.19
N CYS A 229 10.18 2.65 6.73
CA CYS A 229 9.59 3.81 7.38
C CYS A 229 9.37 4.91 6.33
N ALA A 230 8.14 5.37 6.16
CA ALA A 230 7.81 6.44 5.23
C ALA A 230 8.48 7.76 5.68
N ASN A 231 9.16 8.44 4.76
CA ASN A 231 9.37 9.87 4.92
C ASN A 231 8.08 10.56 4.48
N LEU A 232 7.50 11.38 5.34
CA LEU A 232 6.21 12.04 5.12
C LEU A 232 6.34 13.54 4.84
N ASP A 233 7.54 14.08 4.70
CA ASP A 233 7.75 15.53 4.54
C ASP A 233 6.97 16.07 3.34
N LYS A 234 6.94 15.33 2.22
CA LYS A 234 6.21 15.73 1.03
C LYS A 234 4.69 15.70 1.25
N LEU A 235 4.16 14.63 1.82
CA LEU A 235 2.73 14.52 2.12
C LEU A 235 2.28 15.59 3.12
N ASN A 236 3.05 15.80 4.18
CA ASN A 236 2.76 16.79 5.22
C ASN A 236 2.86 18.24 4.71
N SER A 237 3.50 18.47 3.56
CA SER A 237 3.51 19.79 2.94
C SER A 237 2.18 20.17 2.25
N VAL A 238 1.31 19.20 2.01
CA VAL A 238 0.05 19.40 1.27
C VAL A 238 -1.21 19.03 2.08
N ILE A 239 -1.12 18.09 3.02
CA ILE A 239 -2.22 17.74 3.93
C ILE A 239 -1.70 17.45 5.33
N ASP A 240 -2.55 17.70 6.34
CA ASP A 240 -2.32 17.26 7.72
C ASP A 240 -3.03 15.94 7.98
N MET A 241 -2.35 15.00 8.66
CA MET A 241 -2.89 13.70 9.01
C MET A 241 -2.64 13.34 10.46
N ASP A 242 -3.70 12.88 11.14
CA ASP A 242 -3.61 12.20 12.42
C ASP A 242 -3.61 10.69 12.16
N TRP A 243 -2.46 10.08 12.29
CA TRP A 243 -2.26 8.65 12.03
C TRP A 243 -2.62 7.81 13.25
N ILE A 244 -3.38 6.74 13.04
CA ILE A 244 -3.62 5.76 14.10
C ILE A 244 -2.43 4.80 14.19
N SER A 245 -1.84 4.66 15.37
CA SER A 245 -0.79 3.66 15.57
C SER A 245 -1.38 2.25 15.48
N ILE A 246 -0.58 1.26 15.04
CA ILE A 246 -1.06 -0.13 15.00
C ILE A 246 -1.41 -0.65 16.40
N SER A 247 -0.70 -0.23 17.43
CA SER A 247 -0.98 -0.61 18.81
C SER A 247 -2.30 -0.05 19.31
N ASP A 248 -2.62 1.22 19.02
CA ASP A 248 -3.91 1.82 19.37
C ASP A 248 -5.03 1.14 18.61
N TYR A 249 -4.85 0.95 17.30
CA TYR A 249 -5.82 0.23 16.48
C TYR A 249 -6.13 -1.19 17.01
N ILE A 250 -5.10 -1.95 17.41
CA ILE A 250 -5.29 -3.28 18.01
C ILE A 250 -6.09 -3.19 19.31
N ASN A 251 -5.79 -2.23 20.18
CA ASN A 251 -6.48 -2.07 21.45
C ASN A 251 -7.96 -1.70 21.29
N ASP A 252 -8.28 -0.87 20.30
CA ASP A 252 -9.63 -0.32 20.09
C ASP A 252 -10.55 -1.28 19.30
N ASN A 253 -10.02 -2.24 18.53
CA ASN A 253 -10.77 -3.15 17.65
C ASN A 253 -10.55 -4.62 18.01
#